data_8ed561efaecc286b009d6ca35bb724d0
#
_entry.id   8ed561efaecc286b009d6ca35bb724d0
#
_cell.length_a   1.000
_cell.length_b   1.000
_cell.length_c   1.000
_cell.angle_alpha   90.00
_cell.angle_beta   90.00
_cell.angle_gamma   90.00
#
_symmetry.space_group_name_H-M   'P 1'
#
loop_
_entity.id
_entity.type
_entity.pdbx_description
1 polymer ?
#
loop_
_entity_poly.entity_id
_entity_poly.type
_entity_poly.pdbx_seq_one_letter_code
_entity_poly.pdbx_strand_id
1 'polypeptide(L)'
;AAPILTLVDDPTDPAAYTATETDGEGLATRRNVLLADGRLERFVHNSETARRAGTVSTGSAVRGYSSTPGVGIRAVAVVPGDRSPADLISGIRDGLLIQGVSGLHSGVNAVSGDFSTGAEGLRIRDGELAEPVREFTIASTIQKMLNDVTAIGDDLQWLPMRAAGVTLVIGELTVSGV
;
A
#
# COMPACT_ATOMS: atom_id res chain seq x y z
N ALA A 1 -2.67 10.18 -6.99
CA ALA A 1 -2.25 8.85 -7.45
C ALA A 1 -2.84 8.55 -8.83
N ALA A 2 -2.44 7.46 -9.45
CA ALA A 2 -3.01 7.01 -10.72
C ALA A 2 -4.53 6.82 -10.61
N PRO A 3 -5.33 7.16 -11.65
CA PRO A 3 -6.80 7.07 -11.59
C PRO A 3 -7.35 5.66 -11.36
N ILE A 4 -6.56 4.63 -11.63
CA ILE A 4 -6.95 3.22 -11.38
C ILE A 4 -6.79 2.81 -9.91
N LEU A 5 -6.18 3.65 -9.08
CA LEU A 5 -5.81 3.30 -7.71
C LEU A 5 -6.88 3.76 -6.73
N THR A 6 -7.50 2.80 -6.07
CA THR A 6 -8.38 3.01 -4.91
C THR A 6 -7.76 2.34 -3.69
N LEU A 7 -7.58 3.09 -2.60
CA LEU A 7 -7.02 2.63 -1.34
C LEU A 7 -8.08 2.69 -0.26
N VAL A 8 -8.25 1.62 0.48
CA VAL A 8 -9.22 1.51 1.56
C VAL A 8 -8.56 1.10 2.87
N ASP A 9 -9.12 1.51 4.00
CA ASP A 9 -8.88 0.93 5.31
C ASP A 9 -10.19 0.27 5.75
N ASP A 10 -10.23 -1.06 5.76
CA ASP A 10 -11.44 -1.82 6.07
C ASP A 10 -11.24 -2.81 7.23
N PRO A 11 -11.26 -2.33 8.46
CA PRO A 11 -11.17 -3.21 9.62
C PRO A 11 -12.40 -4.10 9.83
N THR A 12 -13.44 -3.99 9.00
CA THR A 12 -14.62 -4.87 9.03
C THR A 12 -14.48 -6.09 8.11
N ASP A 13 -13.43 -6.14 7.27
CA ASP A 13 -13.13 -7.30 6.45
C ASP A 13 -12.66 -8.48 7.32
N PRO A 14 -13.41 -9.59 7.40
CA PRO A 14 -13.05 -10.72 8.25
C PRO A 14 -11.77 -11.44 7.78
N ALA A 15 -11.32 -11.22 6.55
CA ALA A 15 -10.06 -11.79 6.04
C ALA A 15 -8.83 -11.03 6.55
N ALA A 16 -8.98 -9.79 7.02
CA ALA A 16 -7.86 -9.01 7.56
C ALA A 16 -7.44 -9.53 8.94
N TYR A 17 -6.14 -9.74 9.15
CA TYR A 17 -5.59 -10.18 10.45
C TYR A 17 -5.89 -9.23 11.61
N THR A 18 -6.15 -7.98 11.30
CA THR A 18 -6.43 -6.91 12.27
C THR A 18 -7.90 -6.48 12.26
N ALA A 19 -8.79 -7.31 11.70
CA ALA A 19 -10.22 -7.08 11.71
C ALA A 19 -10.73 -6.89 13.15
N THR A 20 -11.62 -5.93 13.35
CA THR A 20 -12.21 -5.64 14.66
C THR A 20 -13.50 -4.85 14.49
N GLU A 21 -14.47 -5.13 15.35
CA GLU A 21 -15.76 -4.41 15.35
C GLU A 21 -15.67 -3.01 15.97
N THR A 22 -14.67 -2.80 16.85
CA THR A 22 -14.49 -1.52 17.55
C THR A 22 -13.06 -1.02 17.46
N ASP A 23 -12.91 0.29 17.46
CA ASP A 23 -11.63 0.98 17.50
C ASP A 23 -11.06 1.11 18.94
N GLY A 24 -9.93 1.82 19.09
CA GLY A 24 -9.27 2.03 20.39
C GLY A 24 -10.05 2.90 21.39
N GLU A 25 -11.15 3.52 20.99
CA GLU A 25 -12.09 4.27 21.83
C GLU A 25 -13.40 3.52 22.08
N GLY A 26 -13.56 2.30 21.51
CA GLY A 26 -14.78 1.51 21.59
C GLY A 26 -15.87 1.93 20.59
N LEU A 27 -15.54 2.78 19.62
CA LEU A 27 -16.45 3.15 18.56
C LEU A 27 -16.42 2.11 17.44
N ALA A 28 -17.59 1.92 16.79
CA ALA A 28 -17.69 0.99 15.66
C ALA A 28 -16.69 1.33 14.55
N THR A 29 -15.92 0.36 14.11
CA THR A 29 -15.09 0.46 12.93
C THR A 29 -15.93 0.45 11.66
N ARG A 30 -15.36 0.90 10.57
CA ARG A 30 -16.04 0.94 9.27
C ARG A 30 -15.02 0.97 8.14
N ARG A 31 -15.48 0.60 6.96
CA ARG A 31 -14.70 0.76 5.74
C ARG A 31 -14.53 2.25 5.42
N ASN A 32 -13.31 2.71 5.36
CA ASN A 32 -12.92 4.06 5.01
C ASN A 32 -12.22 4.05 3.64
N VAL A 33 -12.80 4.72 2.65
CA VAL A 33 -12.11 4.96 1.37
C VAL A 33 -11.14 6.12 1.59
N LEU A 34 -9.84 5.86 1.49
CA LEU A 34 -8.78 6.85 1.68
C LEU A 34 -8.46 7.57 0.37
N LEU A 35 -8.29 6.78 -0.69
CA LEU A 35 -8.17 7.27 -2.07
C LEU A 35 -9.26 6.61 -2.90
N ALA A 36 -9.94 7.36 -3.75
CA ALA A 36 -10.83 6.85 -4.78
C ALA A 36 -10.37 7.40 -6.13
N ASP A 37 -10.18 6.51 -7.11
CA ASP A 37 -9.77 6.88 -8.46
C ASP A 37 -8.57 7.85 -8.48
N GLY A 38 -7.57 7.56 -7.63
CA GLY A 38 -6.36 8.36 -7.48
C GLY A 38 -6.50 9.66 -6.68
N ARG A 39 -7.68 10.00 -6.19
CA ARG A 39 -7.95 11.23 -5.43
C ARG A 39 -8.09 10.94 -3.94
N LEU A 40 -7.56 11.84 -3.11
CA LEU A 40 -7.75 11.78 -1.66
C LEU A 40 -9.21 12.09 -1.31
N GLU A 41 -9.92 11.10 -0.73
CA GLU A 41 -11.32 11.22 -0.33
C GLU A 41 -11.48 11.64 1.13
N ARG A 42 -10.65 11.10 2.02
CA ARG A 42 -10.73 11.42 3.45
C ARG A 42 -9.45 11.19 4.20
N PHE A 43 -9.34 11.90 5.30
CA PHE A 43 -8.45 11.58 6.40
C PHE A 43 -9.18 10.71 7.42
N VAL A 44 -8.45 9.87 8.13
CA VAL A 44 -8.99 9.09 9.24
C VAL A 44 -8.89 9.88 10.56
N HIS A 45 -9.86 9.67 11.44
CA HIS A 45 -10.01 10.43 12.68
C HIS A 45 -10.37 9.51 13.86
N ASN A 46 -9.83 9.81 15.02
CA ASN A 46 -10.40 9.46 16.32
C ASN A 46 -11.38 10.55 16.77
N SER A 47 -11.97 10.42 17.96
CA SER A 47 -12.93 11.40 18.47
C SER A 47 -12.34 12.80 18.69
N GLU A 48 -11.08 12.89 19.11
CA GLU A 48 -10.41 14.16 19.36
C GLU A 48 -10.12 14.91 18.05
N THR A 49 -9.47 14.24 17.09
CA THR A 49 -9.12 14.86 15.81
C THR A 49 -10.35 15.17 14.98
N ALA A 50 -11.41 14.37 15.08
CA ALA A 50 -12.69 14.64 14.44
C ALA A 50 -13.31 15.94 14.95
N ARG A 51 -13.36 16.15 16.28
CA ARG A 51 -13.83 17.41 16.87
C ARG A 51 -13.02 18.61 16.41
N ARG A 52 -11.70 18.50 16.38
CA ARG A 52 -10.81 19.57 15.89
C ARG A 52 -11.05 19.91 14.42
N ALA A 53 -11.36 18.91 13.60
CA ALA A 53 -11.64 19.08 12.17
C ALA A 53 -13.10 19.43 11.86
N GLY A 54 -13.98 19.54 12.85
CA GLY A 54 -15.40 19.80 12.66
C GLY A 54 -16.15 18.67 11.94
N THR A 55 -15.71 17.42 12.13
CA THR A 55 -16.26 16.23 11.50
C THR A 55 -16.57 15.13 12.53
N VAL A 56 -16.88 13.93 12.08
CA VAL A 56 -17.15 12.76 12.92
C VAL A 56 -16.00 11.76 12.90
N SER A 57 -15.84 11.00 13.99
CA SER A 57 -14.86 9.92 14.05
C SER A 57 -15.07 8.91 12.92
N THR A 58 -13.99 8.44 12.34
CA THR A 58 -14.00 7.38 11.31
C THR A 58 -13.89 5.97 11.88
N GLY A 59 -13.88 5.82 13.24
CA GLY A 59 -13.63 4.55 13.88
C GLY A 59 -12.18 4.10 13.73
N SER A 60 -11.25 5.06 13.73
CA SER A 60 -9.83 4.82 13.44
C SER A 60 -8.92 5.15 14.62
N ALA A 61 -9.44 5.09 15.84
CA ALA A 61 -8.62 5.22 17.04
C ALA A 61 -7.74 3.99 17.22
N VAL A 62 -6.47 4.23 17.52
CA VAL A 62 -5.51 3.18 17.92
C VAL A 62 -4.84 3.56 19.22
N ARG A 63 -4.63 2.60 20.12
CA ARG A 63 -3.94 2.85 21.39
C ARG A 63 -3.23 1.61 21.89
N GLY A 64 -2.13 1.82 22.59
CA GLY A 64 -1.57 0.83 23.48
C GLY A 64 -2.24 0.90 24.86
N TYR A 65 -1.99 -0.08 25.71
CA TYR A 65 -2.58 -0.15 27.05
C TYR A 65 -2.17 1.03 27.96
N SER A 66 -1.05 1.67 27.70
CA SER A 66 -0.48 2.78 28.52
C SER A 66 -0.49 4.13 27.79
N SER A 67 -1.18 4.25 26.65
CA SER A 67 -1.19 5.48 25.85
C SER A 67 -2.60 6.03 25.65
N THR A 68 -2.67 7.35 25.45
CA THR A 68 -3.90 7.98 24.94
C THR A 68 -4.19 7.49 23.51
N PRO A 69 -5.46 7.48 23.08
CA PRO A 69 -5.81 7.10 21.73
C PRO A 69 -5.18 8.04 20.69
N GLY A 70 -4.44 7.46 19.75
CA GLY A 70 -3.98 8.13 18.54
C GLY A 70 -4.89 7.82 17.36
N VAL A 71 -4.47 8.23 16.16
CA VAL A 71 -5.15 7.91 14.90
C VAL A 71 -4.30 6.93 14.11
N GLY A 72 -4.91 5.93 13.48
CA GLY A 72 -4.19 4.99 12.64
C GLY A 72 -5.11 4.12 11.78
N ILE A 73 -4.52 3.57 10.73
CA ILE A 73 -5.13 2.54 9.89
C ILE A 73 -5.01 1.17 10.55
N ARG A 74 -5.91 0.26 10.20
CA ARG A 74 -5.92 -1.12 10.73
C ARG A 74 -5.83 -2.19 9.65
N ALA A 75 -6.54 -2.00 8.54
CA ALA A 75 -6.64 -3.00 7.48
C ALA A 75 -6.62 -2.29 6.13
N VAL A 76 -5.42 -1.83 5.73
CA VAL A 76 -5.26 -1.08 4.50
C VAL A 76 -5.02 -2.02 3.32
N ALA A 77 -5.73 -1.77 2.23
CA ALA A 77 -5.58 -2.50 0.98
C ALA A 77 -5.79 -1.59 -0.22
N VAL A 78 -5.05 -1.85 -1.28
CA VAL A 78 -5.41 -1.38 -2.62
C VAL A 78 -6.54 -2.28 -3.12
N VAL A 79 -7.59 -1.70 -3.68
CA VAL A 79 -8.67 -2.48 -4.31
C VAL A 79 -8.07 -3.26 -5.49
N PRO A 80 -8.19 -4.60 -5.53
CA PRO A 80 -7.58 -5.40 -6.58
C PRO A 80 -8.20 -5.11 -7.95
N GLY A 81 -7.41 -5.33 -8.98
CA GLY A 81 -7.85 -5.32 -10.37
C GLY A 81 -8.49 -6.65 -10.79
N ASP A 82 -8.53 -6.89 -12.09
CA ASP A 82 -9.16 -8.05 -12.71
C ASP A 82 -8.19 -8.95 -13.49
N ARG A 83 -6.89 -8.64 -13.46
CA ARG A 83 -5.85 -9.36 -14.19
C ARG A 83 -4.96 -10.14 -13.24
N SER A 84 -4.65 -11.39 -13.63
CA SER A 84 -3.68 -12.18 -12.87
C SER A 84 -2.27 -11.60 -12.95
N PRO A 85 -1.38 -11.87 -11.96
CA PRO A 85 0.03 -11.49 -12.05
C PRO A 85 0.71 -12.00 -13.33
N ALA A 86 0.35 -13.20 -13.80
CA ALA A 86 0.87 -13.75 -15.05
C ALA A 86 0.46 -12.92 -16.27
N ASP A 87 -0.81 -12.48 -16.33
CA ASP A 87 -1.31 -11.61 -17.40
C ASP A 87 -0.65 -10.23 -17.36
N LEU A 88 -0.36 -9.72 -16.16
CA LEU A 88 0.36 -8.46 -16.00
C LEU A 88 1.80 -8.58 -16.55
N ILE A 89 2.51 -9.66 -16.16
CA ILE A 89 3.88 -9.93 -16.61
C ILE A 89 3.94 -10.10 -18.14
N SER A 90 2.98 -10.83 -18.73
CA SER A 90 2.94 -11.08 -20.18
C SER A 90 2.87 -9.79 -21.02
N GLY A 91 2.37 -8.70 -20.45
CA GLY A 91 2.33 -7.38 -21.08
C GLY A 91 3.61 -6.56 -20.96
N ILE A 92 4.62 -7.03 -20.25
CA ILE A 92 5.86 -6.27 -19.98
C ILE A 92 6.96 -6.76 -20.92
N ARG A 93 7.43 -5.89 -21.80
CA ARG A 93 8.50 -6.23 -22.74
C ARG A 93 9.87 -6.32 -22.04
N ASP A 94 10.18 -5.38 -21.17
CA ASP A 94 11.42 -5.32 -20.39
C ASP A 94 11.13 -4.71 -19.02
N GLY A 95 11.45 -5.44 -17.96
CA GLY A 95 11.12 -5.00 -16.60
C GLY A 95 11.74 -5.87 -15.52
N LEU A 96 11.30 -5.62 -14.29
CA LEU A 96 11.72 -6.37 -13.10
C LEU A 96 10.48 -6.75 -12.27
N LEU A 97 10.35 -8.02 -11.93
CA LEU A 97 9.46 -8.47 -10.87
C LEU A 97 10.20 -8.35 -9.54
N ILE A 98 9.88 -7.36 -8.74
CA ILE A 98 10.45 -7.17 -7.40
C ILE A 98 9.75 -8.14 -6.44
N GLN A 99 10.51 -9.04 -5.83
CA GLN A 99 10.01 -10.03 -4.87
C GLN A 99 10.39 -9.70 -3.43
N GLY A 100 11.45 -8.93 -3.24
CA GLY A 100 11.91 -8.51 -1.94
C GLY A 100 12.53 -7.12 -1.95
N VAL A 101 12.35 -6.40 -0.85
CA VAL A 101 13.01 -5.12 -0.59
C VAL A 101 13.68 -5.15 0.78
N SER A 102 14.81 -4.47 0.90
CA SER A 102 15.59 -4.40 2.12
C SER A 102 15.93 -2.95 2.47
N GLY A 103 16.11 -2.68 3.78
CA GLY A 103 16.48 -1.35 4.23
C GLY A 103 15.35 -0.32 4.27
N LEU A 104 14.07 -0.74 4.30
CA LEU A 104 12.92 0.16 4.39
C LEU A 104 13.00 1.15 5.55
N HIS A 105 13.56 0.75 6.69
CA HIS A 105 13.67 1.58 7.89
C HIS A 105 14.59 2.81 7.72
N SER A 106 15.51 2.75 6.78
CA SER A 106 16.47 3.83 6.48
C SER A 106 16.29 4.43 5.08
N GLY A 107 15.71 3.68 4.17
CA GLY A 107 15.55 4.06 2.76
C GLY A 107 14.20 4.73 2.44
N VAL A 108 13.32 4.89 3.42
CA VAL A 108 12.02 5.55 3.23
C VAL A 108 11.85 6.70 4.20
N ASN A 109 11.59 7.89 3.65
CA ASN A 109 11.26 9.07 4.44
C ASN A 109 9.75 9.35 4.32
N ALA A 110 9.02 9.13 5.42
CA ALA A 110 7.57 9.30 5.44
C ALA A 110 7.11 10.77 5.29
N VAL A 111 8.00 11.74 5.50
CA VAL A 111 7.69 13.17 5.39
C VAL A 111 7.89 13.68 3.97
N SER A 112 9.05 13.42 3.37
CA SER A 112 9.32 13.84 1.98
C SER A 112 8.75 12.88 0.94
N GLY A 113 8.53 11.62 1.32
CA GLY A 113 8.12 10.55 0.43
C GLY A 113 9.29 9.91 -0.32
N ASP A 114 10.54 10.27 -0.02
CA ASP A 114 11.70 9.66 -0.65
C ASP A 114 11.75 8.17 -0.38
N PHE A 115 12.01 7.40 -1.42
CA PHE A 115 12.10 5.95 -1.40
C PHE A 115 13.37 5.50 -2.12
N SER A 116 14.26 4.83 -1.41
CA SER A 116 15.49 4.24 -1.95
C SER A 116 15.85 3.00 -1.15
N THR A 117 15.65 1.83 -1.74
CA THR A 117 15.81 0.55 -1.02
C THR A 117 16.58 -0.45 -1.85
N GLY A 118 17.29 -1.35 -1.19
CA GLY A 118 17.81 -2.55 -1.83
C GLY A 118 16.67 -3.43 -2.31
N ALA A 119 16.84 -4.13 -3.42
CA ALA A 119 15.83 -5.00 -3.99
C ALA A 119 16.42 -6.29 -4.56
N GLU A 120 15.57 -7.30 -4.65
CA GLU A 120 15.82 -8.56 -5.34
C GLU A 120 14.56 -9.03 -6.07
N GLY A 121 14.73 -9.84 -7.10
CA GLY A 121 13.63 -10.33 -7.89
C GLY A 121 14.05 -11.03 -9.17
N LEU A 122 13.21 -10.96 -10.19
CA LEU A 122 13.41 -11.61 -11.47
C LEU A 122 13.36 -10.57 -12.59
N ARG A 123 14.20 -10.75 -13.60
CA ARG A 123 14.07 -10.01 -14.86
C ARG A 123 12.84 -10.47 -15.62
N ILE A 124 12.17 -9.54 -16.28
CA ILE A 124 11.10 -9.82 -17.24
C ILE A 124 11.63 -9.47 -18.62
N ARG A 125 11.52 -10.40 -19.58
CA ARG A 125 11.89 -10.20 -20.99
C ARG A 125 10.77 -10.72 -21.88
N ASP A 126 10.26 -9.87 -22.74
CA ASP A 126 9.21 -10.19 -23.73
C ASP A 126 8.02 -10.95 -23.11
N GLY A 127 7.60 -10.53 -21.90
CA GLY A 127 6.46 -11.10 -21.20
C GLY A 127 6.76 -12.37 -20.39
N GLU A 128 8.00 -12.79 -20.28
CA GLU A 128 8.40 -14.00 -19.53
C GLU A 128 9.38 -13.66 -18.40
N LEU A 129 9.30 -14.45 -17.32
CA LEU A 129 10.26 -14.38 -16.23
C LEU A 129 11.60 -14.99 -16.68
N ALA A 130 12.68 -14.28 -16.43
CA ALA A 130 14.03 -14.64 -16.82
C ALA A 130 14.94 -14.80 -15.59
N GLU A 131 16.21 -14.41 -15.70
CA GLU A 131 17.22 -14.61 -14.68
C GLU A 131 16.92 -13.86 -13.37
N PRO A 132 17.33 -14.44 -12.21
CA PRO A 132 17.23 -13.74 -10.93
C PRO A 132 18.23 -12.57 -10.87
N VAL A 133 17.78 -11.47 -10.28
CA VAL A 133 18.59 -10.26 -10.05
C VAL A 133 18.52 -9.92 -8.55
N ARG A 134 19.67 -9.59 -7.98
CA ARG A 134 19.80 -9.22 -6.57
C ARG A 134 20.83 -8.12 -6.37
N GLU A 135 20.86 -7.56 -5.15
CA GLU A 135 21.85 -6.54 -4.76
C GLU A 135 21.79 -5.27 -5.63
N PHE A 136 20.60 -4.91 -6.10
CA PHE A 136 20.39 -3.65 -6.80
C PHE A 136 19.52 -2.70 -5.94
N THR A 137 19.54 -1.43 -6.30
CA THR A 137 18.75 -0.40 -5.63
C THR A 137 17.63 0.07 -6.54
N ILE A 138 16.44 0.20 -5.97
CA ILE A 138 15.31 0.90 -6.59
C ILE A 138 15.07 2.22 -5.85
N ALA A 139 14.89 3.30 -6.60
CA ALA A 139 14.68 4.63 -6.05
C ALA A 139 13.59 5.41 -6.78
N SER A 140 12.80 6.16 -6.01
CA SER A 140 11.76 7.07 -6.49
C SER A 140 11.26 7.96 -5.34
N THR A 141 10.07 8.51 -5.49
CA THR A 141 9.26 9.00 -4.37
C THR A 141 7.95 8.21 -4.32
N ILE A 142 7.37 8.06 -3.12
CA ILE A 142 6.07 7.40 -2.94
C ILE A 142 5.00 8.06 -3.82
N GLN A 143 5.02 9.38 -3.91
CA GLN A 143 4.09 10.14 -4.74
C GLN A 143 4.22 9.79 -6.23
N LYS A 144 5.47 9.71 -6.74
CA LYS A 144 5.72 9.32 -8.13
C LYS A 144 5.28 7.88 -8.35
N MET A 145 5.67 6.95 -7.50
CA MET A 145 5.27 5.55 -7.59
C MET A 145 3.75 5.39 -7.66
N LEU A 146 3.00 6.07 -6.77
CA LEU A 146 1.54 6.03 -6.77
C LEU A 146 0.89 6.66 -8.01
N ASN A 147 1.56 7.64 -8.64
CA ASN A 147 1.08 8.22 -9.90
C ASN A 147 1.40 7.36 -11.12
N ASP A 148 2.47 6.59 -11.05
CA ASP A 148 2.97 5.75 -12.14
C ASP A 148 2.41 4.31 -12.12
N VAL A 149 1.45 4.00 -11.23
CA VAL A 149 0.74 2.71 -11.26
C VAL A 149 -0.07 2.60 -12.54
N THR A 150 0.23 1.60 -13.36
CA THR A 150 -0.39 1.37 -14.67
C THR A 150 -1.32 0.17 -14.70
N ALA A 151 -1.15 -0.77 -13.77
CA ALA A 151 -2.04 -1.93 -13.61
C ALA A 151 -1.99 -2.47 -12.17
N ILE A 152 -3.07 -3.16 -11.78
CA ILE A 152 -3.25 -3.76 -10.46
C ILE A 152 -3.69 -5.22 -10.68
N GLY A 153 -3.08 -6.15 -9.93
CA GLY A 153 -3.42 -7.56 -9.98
C GLY A 153 -4.70 -7.91 -9.23
N ASP A 154 -5.19 -9.12 -9.44
CA ASP A 154 -6.34 -9.72 -8.74
C ASP A 154 -5.93 -10.53 -7.49
N ASP A 155 -4.64 -10.58 -7.19
CA ASP A 155 -3.97 -11.43 -6.21
C ASP A 155 -3.87 -10.83 -4.81
N LEU A 156 -4.89 -10.09 -4.37
CA LEU A 156 -4.90 -9.51 -3.03
C LEU A 156 -4.71 -10.57 -1.96
N GLN A 157 -3.71 -10.36 -1.12
CA GLN A 157 -3.41 -11.24 0.01
C GLN A 157 -3.22 -10.42 1.29
N TRP A 158 -4.00 -10.73 2.33
CA TRP A 158 -3.78 -10.17 3.65
C TRP A 158 -2.49 -10.68 4.27
N LEU A 159 -1.65 -9.77 4.72
CA LEU A 159 -0.43 -10.07 5.45
C LEU A 159 -0.70 -10.07 6.95
N PRO A 160 0.11 -10.77 7.78
CA PRO A 160 -0.04 -10.76 9.24
C PRO A 160 0.38 -9.42 9.85
N MET A 161 -0.14 -8.34 9.28
CA MET A 161 0.05 -6.95 9.66
C MET A 161 -1.21 -6.15 9.29
N ARG A 162 -1.13 -4.82 9.31
CA ARG A 162 -2.25 -3.91 9.03
C ARG A 162 -2.46 -3.61 7.54
N ALA A 163 -1.95 -4.45 6.67
CA ALA A 163 -2.00 -4.22 5.23
C ALA A 163 -2.15 -5.52 4.45
N ALA A 164 -2.79 -5.43 3.30
CA ALA A 164 -2.75 -6.45 2.27
C ALA A 164 -1.73 -6.10 1.19
N GLY A 165 -1.12 -7.12 0.60
CA GLY A 165 -0.33 -7.02 -0.61
C GLY A 165 -1.16 -7.33 -1.85
N VAL A 166 -0.83 -6.71 -2.96
CA VAL A 166 -1.35 -6.99 -4.30
C VAL A 166 -0.28 -6.65 -5.32
N THR A 167 -0.22 -7.37 -6.41
CA THR A 167 0.73 -7.06 -7.49
C THR A 167 0.36 -5.72 -8.15
N LEU A 168 1.36 -4.82 -8.23
CA LEU A 168 1.24 -3.53 -8.89
C LEU A 168 2.26 -3.43 -10.03
N VAL A 169 1.84 -2.93 -11.18
CA VAL A 169 2.76 -2.52 -12.24
C VAL A 169 3.01 -1.02 -12.11
N ILE A 170 4.26 -0.65 -11.87
CA ILE A 170 4.72 0.74 -11.82
C ILE A 170 5.48 1.00 -13.10
N GLY A 171 5.12 2.06 -13.83
CA GLY A 171 5.64 2.34 -15.17
C GLY A 171 7.15 2.60 -15.19
N GLU A 172 7.68 3.31 -14.19
CA GLU A 172 9.10 3.67 -14.18
C GLU A 172 9.65 3.86 -12.77
N LEU A 173 10.83 3.29 -12.53
CA LEU A 173 11.64 3.52 -11.33
C LEU A 173 13.11 3.68 -11.72
N THR A 174 13.86 4.44 -10.91
CA THR A 174 15.32 4.45 -11.05
C THR A 174 15.88 3.16 -10.48
N VAL A 175 16.69 2.46 -11.28
CA VAL A 175 17.36 1.22 -10.89
C VAL A 175 18.87 1.42 -11.03
N SER A 176 19.66 0.99 -10.04
CA SER A 176 21.10 1.01 -10.10
C SER A 176 21.71 -0.26 -9.50
N GLY A 177 22.80 -0.72 -10.08
CA GLY A 177 23.49 -1.95 -9.67
C GLY A 177 23.04 -3.22 -10.41
N VAL A 178 22.29 -3.09 -11.52
CA VAL A 178 21.84 -4.23 -12.35
C VAL A 178 22.74 -4.39 -13.55
#